data_c6bb84f08876530392b8a6a68a2682c8
#
_entry.id   c6bb84f08876530392b8a6a68a2682c8
#
_cell.length_a   1.000
_cell.length_b   1.000
_cell.length_c   1.000
_cell.angle_alpha   90.00
_cell.angle_beta   90.00
_cell.angle_gamma   90.00
#
_symmetry.space_group_name_H-M   'P 1'
#
loop_
_entity.id
_entity.type
_entity.pdbx_description
1 polymer ?
#
loop_
_entity_poly.entity_id
_entity_poly.type
_entity_poly.pdbx_seq_one_letter_code
_entity_poly.pdbx_strand_id
1 'polypeptide(L)'
;MYLWRVHRFDFAVWIAAFIGTLFLGVEAGLGMSVGISLLLVIFESAYPHTAVLGRLPGTHHYRNIKQYPDAEQYDGIVLIRVDAPIYFANSQHVRDKIAKYYQRAEEKLVGEQSKSGDEESRDSDPLKLESQTDEILEVRFVILELNPVSHIDTSALHMLQDMHSMLKDEKGIQLCLSNPNPRVMMKLVKSGFVEELGRDHIFVSLHDAVHYCLDHMDAKEMERHESRLLMKVAEDEPLPMSASTGAIATMSDVPQTIEEADSNMELGFNVD
;
A
#
# COMPACT_ATOMS: atom_id res chain seq x y z
N MET A 1 27.75 -32.23 13.15
CA MET A 1 27.69 -30.81 13.59
C MET A 1 27.23 -29.82 12.51
N TYR A 2 27.27 -30.20 11.21
CA TYR A 2 26.83 -29.31 10.09
C TYR A 2 25.34 -28.96 10.15
N LEU A 3 24.45 -29.93 10.34
CA LEU A 3 22.99 -29.77 10.44
C LEU A 3 22.56 -28.81 11.56
N TRP A 4 23.19 -28.87 12.72
CA TRP A 4 22.90 -27.96 13.86
C TRP A 4 23.15 -26.49 13.56
N ARG A 5 24.14 -26.19 12.70
CA ARG A 5 24.51 -24.82 12.33
C ARG A 5 23.64 -24.27 11.21
N VAL A 6 23.13 -25.12 10.33
CA VAL A 6 22.37 -24.71 9.12
C VAL A 6 20.89 -24.65 9.42
N HIS A 7 20.30 -25.76 9.96
CA HIS A 7 18.89 -25.84 10.26
C HIS A 7 18.65 -26.59 11.59
N ARG A 8 18.26 -25.85 12.62
CA ARG A 8 18.00 -26.42 13.96
C ARG A 8 16.78 -27.34 13.96
N PHE A 9 15.77 -27.04 13.14
CA PHE A 9 14.54 -27.84 13.05
C PHE A 9 14.80 -29.21 12.41
N ASP A 10 15.59 -29.27 11.34
CA ASP A 10 15.96 -30.53 10.70
C ASP A 10 16.76 -31.46 11.64
N PHE A 11 17.62 -30.86 12.45
CA PHE A 11 18.34 -31.59 13.48
C PHE A 11 17.42 -32.15 14.57
N ALA A 12 16.39 -31.39 14.97
CA ALA A 12 15.39 -31.86 15.93
C ALA A 12 14.58 -33.05 15.39
N VAL A 13 14.19 -32.99 14.09
CA VAL A 13 13.52 -34.11 13.41
C VAL A 13 14.42 -35.34 13.35
N TRP A 14 15.71 -35.16 13.04
CA TRP A 14 16.69 -36.27 13.00
C TRP A 14 16.85 -36.92 14.40
N ILE A 15 16.98 -36.11 15.47
CA ILE A 15 17.06 -36.65 16.84
C ILE A 15 15.77 -37.38 17.21
N ALA A 16 14.60 -36.81 16.91
CA ALA A 16 13.31 -37.44 17.20
C ALA A 16 13.16 -38.76 16.46
N ALA A 17 13.59 -38.84 15.21
CA ALA A 17 13.64 -40.08 14.44
C ALA A 17 14.54 -41.13 15.08
N PHE A 18 15.77 -40.72 15.46
CA PHE A 18 16.76 -41.61 16.08
C PHE A 18 16.27 -42.16 17.43
N ILE A 19 15.80 -41.31 18.31
CA ILE A 19 15.28 -41.71 19.62
C ILE A 19 14.02 -42.55 19.45
N GLY A 20 13.11 -42.16 18.56
CA GLY A 20 11.88 -42.88 18.27
C GLY A 20 12.16 -44.30 17.77
N THR A 21 13.09 -44.49 16.86
CA THR A 21 13.46 -45.80 16.35
C THR A 21 14.13 -46.68 17.40
N LEU A 22 14.91 -46.09 18.30
CA LEU A 22 15.59 -46.82 19.38
C LEU A 22 14.64 -47.35 20.45
N PHE A 23 13.66 -46.55 20.90
CA PHE A 23 12.78 -46.86 22.02
C PHE A 23 11.41 -47.43 21.61
N LEU A 24 10.85 -47.00 20.47
CA LEU A 24 9.52 -47.45 20.03
C LEU A 24 9.55 -48.43 18.87
N GLY A 25 10.74 -48.73 18.38
CA GLY A 25 10.92 -49.55 17.19
C GLY A 25 10.91 -48.79 15.87
N VAL A 26 11.36 -49.43 14.79
CA VAL A 26 11.61 -48.79 13.49
C VAL A 26 10.32 -48.24 12.88
N GLU A 27 9.21 -48.96 12.97
CA GLU A 27 7.93 -48.53 12.38
C GLU A 27 7.38 -47.27 13.03
N ALA A 28 7.34 -47.25 14.34
CA ALA A 28 6.83 -46.08 15.09
C ALA A 28 7.76 -44.87 14.98
N GLY A 29 9.09 -45.10 15.03
CA GLY A 29 10.07 -44.03 14.86
C GLY A 29 10.02 -43.39 13.48
N LEU A 30 9.85 -44.17 12.45
CA LEU A 30 9.68 -43.69 11.08
C LEU A 30 8.39 -42.86 10.93
N GLY A 31 7.26 -43.42 11.41
CA GLY A 31 5.97 -42.72 11.36
C GLY A 31 6.00 -41.38 12.10
N MET A 32 6.62 -41.34 13.29
CA MET A 32 6.77 -40.12 14.08
C MET A 32 7.63 -39.06 13.35
N SER A 33 8.74 -39.45 12.75
CA SER A 33 9.63 -38.53 12.04
C SER A 33 8.98 -37.93 10.79
N VAL A 34 8.25 -38.73 10.03
CA VAL A 34 7.47 -38.29 8.88
C VAL A 34 6.37 -37.32 9.32
N GLY A 35 5.65 -37.64 10.41
CA GLY A 35 4.62 -36.76 10.96
C GLY A 35 5.18 -35.40 11.39
N ILE A 36 6.29 -35.37 12.13
CA ILE A 36 6.93 -34.14 12.57
C ILE A 36 7.43 -33.33 11.35
N SER A 37 8.07 -33.99 10.37
CA SER A 37 8.54 -33.35 9.16
C SER A 37 7.40 -32.67 8.37
N LEU A 38 6.26 -33.36 8.24
CA LEU A 38 5.06 -32.83 7.59
C LEU A 38 4.52 -31.61 8.34
N LEU A 39 4.43 -31.68 9.68
CA LEU A 39 3.99 -30.55 10.49
C LEU A 39 4.91 -29.33 10.34
N LEU A 40 6.22 -29.54 10.28
CA LEU A 40 7.18 -28.43 10.06
C LEU A 40 6.99 -27.77 8.71
N VAL A 41 6.80 -28.55 7.65
CA VAL A 41 6.53 -28.00 6.29
C VAL A 41 5.23 -27.19 6.28
N ILE A 42 4.18 -27.70 6.92
CA ILE A 42 2.90 -26.97 7.02
C ILE A 42 3.11 -25.66 7.80
N PHE A 43 3.84 -25.70 8.91
CA PHE A 43 4.12 -24.52 9.73
C PHE A 43 4.93 -23.46 8.95
N GLU A 44 6.00 -23.87 8.28
CA GLU A 44 6.83 -22.97 7.45
C GLU A 44 6.02 -22.35 6.31
N SER A 45 5.13 -23.13 5.72
CA SER A 45 4.24 -22.66 4.65
C SER A 45 3.17 -21.69 5.16
N ALA A 46 2.68 -21.85 6.39
CA ALA A 46 1.69 -20.98 7.02
C ALA A 46 2.26 -19.61 7.46
N TYR A 47 3.58 -19.52 7.70
CA TYR A 47 4.25 -18.30 8.18
C TYR A 47 5.32 -17.81 7.19
N PRO A 48 4.91 -17.32 6.02
CA PRO A 48 5.83 -16.86 4.99
C PRO A 48 6.65 -15.66 5.44
N HIS A 49 7.86 -15.56 4.90
CA HIS A 49 8.71 -14.40 5.11
C HIS A 49 8.13 -13.19 4.38
N THR A 50 8.08 -12.06 5.07
CA THR A 50 7.70 -10.76 4.51
C THR A 50 8.76 -9.74 4.89
N ALA A 51 9.02 -8.78 4.02
CA ALA A 51 10.06 -7.78 4.24
C ALA A 51 9.58 -6.39 3.84
N VAL A 52 9.98 -5.39 4.62
CA VAL A 52 9.92 -4.00 4.20
C VAL A 52 11.16 -3.71 3.38
N LEU A 53 10.98 -3.05 2.24
CA LEU A 53 12.05 -2.71 1.31
C LEU A 53 12.42 -1.24 1.44
N GLY A 54 13.69 -0.93 1.16
CA GLY A 54 14.21 0.40 0.93
C GLY A 54 15.09 0.42 -0.31
N ARG A 55 15.29 1.60 -0.89
CA ARG A 55 16.17 1.81 -2.05
C ARG A 55 17.62 1.86 -1.61
N LEU A 56 18.49 1.15 -2.29
CA LEU A 56 19.94 1.31 -2.10
C LEU A 56 20.39 2.65 -2.70
N PRO A 57 21.15 3.49 -1.95
CA PRO A 57 21.64 4.77 -2.43
C PRO A 57 22.37 4.65 -3.77
N GLY A 58 22.08 5.56 -4.70
CA GLY A 58 22.71 5.59 -6.03
C GLY A 58 22.30 4.46 -6.98
N THR A 59 21.30 3.65 -6.65
CA THR A 59 20.83 2.56 -7.49
C THR A 59 19.29 2.55 -7.64
N HIS A 60 18.78 1.77 -8.60
CA HIS A 60 17.36 1.49 -8.77
C HIS A 60 16.94 0.16 -8.10
N HIS A 61 17.76 -0.37 -7.18
CA HIS A 61 17.49 -1.63 -6.52
C HIS A 61 16.90 -1.43 -5.13
N TYR A 62 15.89 -2.24 -4.82
CA TYR A 62 15.22 -2.26 -3.53
C TYR A 62 15.59 -3.51 -2.75
N ARG A 63 15.94 -3.35 -1.48
CA ARG A 63 16.39 -4.44 -0.62
C ARG A 63 15.73 -4.36 0.76
N ASN A 64 15.73 -5.49 1.45
CA ASN A 64 15.21 -5.57 2.81
C ASN A 64 16.03 -4.67 3.75
N ILE A 65 15.37 -3.69 4.38
CA ILE A 65 16.00 -2.73 5.31
C ILE A 65 16.71 -3.39 6.50
N LYS A 66 16.28 -4.60 6.90
CA LYS A 66 16.95 -5.35 7.98
C LYS A 66 18.30 -5.94 7.56
N GLN A 67 18.46 -6.24 6.27
CA GLN A 67 19.71 -6.78 5.72
C GLN A 67 20.64 -5.67 5.25
N TYR A 68 20.07 -4.55 4.83
CA TYR A 68 20.79 -3.39 4.32
C TYR A 68 20.34 -2.15 5.10
N PRO A 69 21.00 -1.82 6.22
CA PRO A 69 20.63 -0.66 7.04
C PRO A 69 20.73 0.68 6.32
N ASP A 70 21.60 0.75 5.29
CA ASP A 70 21.80 1.94 4.47
C ASP A 70 20.70 2.15 3.41
N ALA A 71 19.72 1.24 3.34
CA ALA A 71 18.61 1.36 2.39
C ALA A 71 17.64 2.45 2.86
N GLU A 72 17.43 3.41 1.99
CA GLU A 72 16.54 4.57 2.21
C GLU A 72 15.08 4.18 2.06
N GLN A 73 14.25 4.63 3.00
CA GLN A 73 12.80 4.54 2.93
C GLN A 73 12.25 5.89 2.45
N TYR A 74 11.08 5.86 1.81
CA TYR A 74 10.37 7.06 1.40
C TYR A 74 9.28 7.38 2.43
N ASP A 75 9.20 8.62 2.85
CA ASP A 75 8.14 9.08 3.73
C ASP A 75 6.80 9.00 3.00
N GLY A 76 5.77 8.52 3.69
CA GLY A 76 4.44 8.33 3.10
C GLY A 76 4.28 7.13 2.16
N ILE A 77 5.36 6.36 1.83
CA ILE A 77 5.29 5.18 0.97
C ILE A 77 5.85 3.96 1.69
N VAL A 78 5.07 2.90 1.83
CA VAL A 78 5.50 1.64 2.44
C VAL A 78 5.68 0.57 1.37
N LEU A 79 6.90 0.10 1.20
CA LEU A 79 7.26 -0.95 0.24
C LEU A 79 7.30 -2.30 0.95
N ILE A 80 6.44 -3.24 0.57
CA ILE A 80 6.34 -4.55 1.21
C ILE A 80 6.52 -5.65 0.18
N ARG A 81 7.39 -6.62 0.48
CA ARG A 81 7.57 -7.81 -0.34
C ARG A 81 7.10 -9.05 0.41
N VAL A 82 6.38 -9.92 -0.30
CA VAL A 82 5.96 -11.24 0.17
C VAL A 82 6.80 -12.29 -0.55
N ASP A 83 7.60 -13.06 0.20
CA ASP A 83 8.59 -13.98 -0.36
C ASP A 83 8.03 -15.41 -0.54
N ALA A 84 6.72 -15.59 -0.66
CA ALA A 84 6.08 -16.89 -0.83
C ALA A 84 4.76 -16.79 -1.60
N PRO A 85 4.24 -17.93 -2.13
CA PRO A 85 2.88 -18.00 -2.62
C PRO A 85 1.86 -17.63 -1.54
N ILE A 86 0.77 -16.97 -1.92
CA ILE A 86 -0.29 -16.57 -0.98
C ILE A 86 -1.51 -17.45 -1.22
N TYR A 87 -1.95 -18.14 -0.17
CA TYR A 87 -3.09 -19.03 -0.21
C TYR A 87 -3.80 -19.07 1.16
N PHE A 88 -4.92 -19.77 1.26
CA PHE A 88 -5.77 -19.83 2.45
C PHE A 88 -5.01 -19.94 3.78
N ALA A 89 -4.01 -20.84 3.85
CA ALA A 89 -3.30 -21.11 5.11
C ALA A 89 -2.44 -19.93 5.60
N ASN A 90 -2.00 -19.03 4.72
CA ASN A 90 -1.11 -17.91 5.08
C ASN A 90 -1.68 -16.52 4.77
N SER A 91 -2.81 -16.41 4.08
CA SER A 91 -3.40 -15.13 3.68
C SER A 91 -3.63 -14.19 4.88
N GLN A 92 -4.16 -14.71 5.99
CA GLN A 92 -4.38 -13.92 7.21
C GLN A 92 -3.06 -13.43 7.83
N HIS A 93 -2.04 -14.30 7.85
CA HIS A 93 -0.72 -13.92 8.36
C HIS A 93 -0.08 -12.81 7.50
N VAL A 94 -0.19 -12.91 6.18
CA VAL A 94 0.30 -11.88 5.24
C VAL A 94 -0.44 -10.56 5.48
N ARG A 95 -1.77 -10.57 5.59
CA ARG A 95 -2.58 -9.40 5.91
C ARG A 95 -2.12 -8.72 7.21
N ASP A 96 -1.98 -9.50 8.29
CA ASP A 96 -1.57 -8.98 9.60
C ASP A 96 -0.15 -8.38 9.56
N LYS A 97 0.73 -8.96 8.76
CA LYS A 97 2.09 -8.42 8.56
C LYS A 97 2.08 -7.10 7.80
N ILE A 98 1.30 -7.01 6.72
CA ILE A 98 1.14 -5.77 5.96
C ILE A 98 0.56 -4.68 6.87
N ALA A 99 -0.50 -5.00 7.63
CA ALA A 99 -1.09 -4.09 8.60
C ALA A 99 -0.07 -3.55 9.61
N LYS A 100 0.74 -4.43 10.20
CA LYS A 100 1.80 -4.03 11.13
C LYS A 100 2.89 -3.16 10.49
N TYR A 101 3.18 -3.35 9.22
CA TYR A 101 4.22 -2.57 8.56
C TYR A 101 3.79 -1.14 8.30
N TYR A 102 2.57 -0.92 7.79
CA TYR A 102 2.09 0.45 7.59
C TYR A 102 1.81 1.16 8.91
N GLN A 103 1.27 0.48 9.94
CA GLN A 103 1.10 1.08 11.27
C GLN A 103 2.43 1.54 11.89
N ARG A 104 3.48 0.74 11.77
CA ARG A 104 4.82 1.15 12.23
C ARG A 104 5.40 2.31 11.44
N ALA A 105 5.08 2.41 10.15
CA ALA A 105 5.48 3.55 9.34
C ALA A 105 4.74 4.81 9.80
N GLU A 106 3.43 4.73 10.08
CA GLU A 106 2.66 5.82 10.67
C GLU A 106 3.24 6.26 12.03
N GLU A 107 3.48 5.31 12.94
CA GLU A 107 4.09 5.59 14.26
C GLU A 107 5.46 6.26 14.16
N LYS A 108 6.28 5.85 13.19
CA LYS A 108 7.61 6.43 12.95
C LYS A 108 7.50 7.87 12.48
N LEU A 109 6.63 8.16 11.52
CA LEU A 109 6.39 9.50 11.00
C LEU A 109 5.91 10.46 12.11
N VAL A 110 4.94 10.04 12.94
CA VAL A 110 4.46 10.81 14.09
C VAL A 110 5.57 11.03 15.14
N GLY A 111 6.40 10.03 15.40
CA GLY A 111 7.50 10.12 16.38
C GLY A 111 8.64 11.03 15.93
N GLU A 112 8.90 11.14 14.63
CA GLU A 112 9.92 12.04 14.07
C GLU A 112 9.45 13.50 14.11
N GLN A 113 8.17 13.76 13.89
CA GLN A 113 7.57 15.10 14.01
C GLN A 113 7.61 15.64 15.44
N SER A 114 7.35 14.78 16.45
CA SER A 114 7.41 15.18 17.85
C SER A 114 8.81 15.58 18.31
N LYS A 115 9.86 15.06 17.69
CA LYS A 115 11.26 15.37 18.00
C LYS A 115 11.75 16.66 17.34
N SER A 116 11.31 16.94 16.12
CA SER A 116 11.68 18.18 15.42
C SER A 116 11.03 19.43 16.05
N GLY A 117 9.83 19.28 16.64
CA GLY A 117 9.16 20.37 17.37
C GLY A 117 9.86 20.80 18.66
N ASP A 118 10.60 19.91 19.34
CA ASP A 118 11.28 20.20 20.60
C ASP A 118 12.65 20.89 20.43
N GLU A 119 13.31 20.75 19.28
CA GLU A 119 14.61 21.37 18.99
C GLU A 119 14.47 22.82 18.49
N GLU A 120 13.37 23.17 17.83
CA GLU A 120 13.16 24.49 17.22
C GLU A 120 12.61 25.55 18.20
N SER A 121 12.17 25.14 19.40
CA SER A 121 11.54 26.04 20.40
C SER A 121 12.52 26.88 21.21
N ARG A 122 13.84 26.86 20.96
CA ARG A 122 14.84 27.55 21.78
C ARG A 122 15.30 28.93 21.30
N ASP A 123 14.95 29.32 20.04
CA ASP A 123 15.49 30.61 19.52
C ASP A 123 14.60 31.25 18.43
N SER A 124 13.28 31.32 18.58
CA SER A 124 12.40 31.92 17.58
C SER A 124 11.44 32.95 18.11
N ASP A 125 11.46 34.11 17.46
CA ASP A 125 10.62 35.31 17.59
C ASP A 125 9.11 34.93 17.52
N PRO A 126 8.25 35.48 18.44
CA PRO A 126 6.82 35.12 18.54
C PRO A 126 5.95 35.44 17.31
N LEU A 127 6.47 36.16 16.33
CA LEU A 127 5.74 36.58 15.11
C LEU A 127 5.83 35.61 13.95
N LYS A 128 6.57 34.48 14.08
CA LYS A 128 6.69 33.43 13.05
C LYS A 128 5.85 32.16 13.30
N LEU A 129 5.06 32.17 14.40
CA LEU A 129 4.35 30.96 14.88
C LEU A 129 3.02 30.67 14.16
N GLU A 130 2.59 31.48 13.20
CA GLU A 130 1.27 31.30 12.55
C GLU A 130 1.30 30.63 11.16
N SER A 131 2.45 30.19 10.67
CA SER A 131 2.53 29.61 9.33
C SER A 131 3.17 28.20 9.24
N GLN A 132 3.56 27.58 10.34
CA GLN A 132 3.94 26.17 10.38
C GLN A 132 2.78 25.35 10.94
N THR A 133 1.80 25.10 10.11
CA THR A 133 0.88 23.97 10.33
C THR A 133 1.73 22.73 10.14
N ASP A 134 2.06 22.03 11.24
CA ASP A 134 2.71 20.72 11.23
C ASP A 134 2.02 19.85 10.19
N GLU A 135 2.65 19.65 9.05
CA GLU A 135 2.18 18.72 8.03
C GLU A 135 2.32 17.33 8.62
N ILE A 136 1.20 16.77 9.07
CA ILE A 136 1.17 15.38 9.53
C ILE A 136 1.49 14.54 8.31
N LEU A 137 2.74 14.07 8.22
CA LEU A 137 3.20 13.09 7.24
C LEU A 137 2.46 11.77 7.53
N GLU A 138 1.47 11.48 6.71
CA GLU A 138 0.69 10.24 6.78
C GLU A 138 1.16 9.27 5.71
N VAL A 139 1.06 7.97 5.98
CA VAL A 139 1.24 6.94 4.94
C VAL A 139 0.12 7.11 3.91
N ARG A 140 0.49 7.31 2.65
CA ARG A 140 -0.47 7.50 1.53
C ARG A 140 -0.49 6.33 0.56
N PHE A 141 0.63 5.64 0.43
CA PHE A 141 0.78 4.54 -0.52
C PHE A 141 1.36 3.30 0.15
N VAL A 142 0.78 2.16 -0.15
CA VAL A 142 1.33 0.84 0.16
C VAL A 142 1.59 0.12 -1.15
N ILE A 143 2.86 -0.18 -1.43
CA ILE A 143 3.26 -0.90 -2.64
C ILE A 143 3.59 -2.34 -2.25
N LEU A 144 2.89 -3.29 -2.87
CA LEU A 144 3.08 -4.71 -2.66
C LEU A 144 3.89 -5.32 -3.82
N GLU A 145 5.12 -5.70 -3.53
CA GLU A 145 6.02 -6.39 -4.47
C GLU A 145 5.62 -7.87 -4.57
N LEU A 146 5.12 -8.28 -5.74
CA LEU A 146 4.60 -9.63 -5.99
C LEU A 146 5.52 -10.51 -6.85
N ASN A 147 6.74 -10.05 -7.17
CA ASN A 147 7.67 -10.85 -7.98
C ASN A 147 7.93 -12.25 -7.42
N PRO A 148 8.18 -12.44 -6.09
CA PRO A 148 8.40 -13.78 -5.54
C PRO A 148 7.12 -14.61 -5.39
N VAL A 149 5.95 -13.98 -5.51
CA VAL A 149 4.65 -14.65 -5.38
C VAL A 149 4.35 -15.44 -6.64
N SER A 150 4.61 -16.73 -6.62
CA SER A 150 4.41 -17.64 -7.78
C SER A 150 2.95 -18.04 -7.98
N HIS A 151 2.13 -17.98 -6.95
CA HIS A 151 0.73 -18.40 -6.95
C HIS A 151 -0.10 -17.64 -5.92
N ILE A 152 -1.36 -17.39 -6.27
CA ILE A 152 -2.41 -16.92 -5.36
C ILE A 152 -3.65 -17.78 -5.55
N ASP A 153 -4.41 -18.04 -4.49
CA ASP A 153 -5.70 -18.72 -4.54
C ASP A 153 -6.87 -17.73 -4.36
N THR A 154 -8.09 -18.25 -4.30
CA THR A 154 -9.29 -17.44 -4.12
C THR A 154 -9.30 -16.72 -2.78
N SER A 155 -8.81 -17.35 -1.72
CA SER A 155 -8.72 -16.72 -0.39
C SER A 155 -7.73 -15.57 -0.35
N ALA A 156 -6.60 -15.70 -1.07
CA ALA A 156 -5.64 -14.62 -1.24
C ALA A 156 -6.23 -13.44 -2.05
N LEU A 157 -7.04 -13.72 -3.07
CA LEU A 157 -7.74 -12.68 -3.83
C LEU A 157 -8.72 -11.90 -2.94
N HIS A 158 -9.56 -12.59 -2.17
CA HIS A 158 -10.47 -11.93 -1.22
C HIS A 158 -9.70 -11.10 -0.18
N MET A 159 -8.60 -11.65 0.34
CA MET A 159 -7.74 -10.90 1.28
C MET A 159 -7.20 -9.61 0.66
N LEU A 160 -6.78 -9.64 -0.61
CA LEU A 160 -6.30 -8.45 -1.33
C LEU A 160 -7.42 -7.44 -1.56
N GLN A 161 -8.64 -7.89 -1.91
CA GLN A 161 -9.83 -7.05 -2.07
C GLN A 161 -10.22 -6.38 -0.75
N ASP A 162 -10.35 -7.15 0.32
CA ASP A 162 -10.67 -6.65 1.66
C ASP A 162 -9.63 -5.64 2.14
N MET A 163 -8.35 -5.94 1.89
CA MET A 163 -7.25 -5.05 2.26
C MET A 163 -7.27 -3.76 1.45
N HIS A 164 -7.55 -3.82 0.14
CA HIS A 164 -7.69 -2.63 -0.69
C HIS A 164 -8.82 -1.73 -0.20
N SER A 165 -10.01 -2.30 0.04
CA SER A 165 -11.18 -1.55 0.54
C SER A 165 -10.88 -0.92 1.91
N MET A 166 -10.30 -1.67 2.84
CA MET A 166 -9.92 -1.18 4.16
C MET A 166 -8.92 -0.02 4.08
N LEU A 167 -7.86 -0.16 3.29
CA LEU A 167 -6.84 0.88 3.14
C LEU A 167 -7.41 2.15 2.50
N LYS A 168 -8.24 2.00 1.47
CA LYS A 168 -8.83 3.11 0.73
C LYS A 168 -9.92 3.83 1.52
N ASP A 169 -10.89 3.07 2.05
CA ASP A 169 -12.11 3.63 2.63
C ASP A 169 -11.90 4.11 4.07
N GLU A 170 -11.10 3.39 4.88
CA GLU A 170 -10.88 3.74 6.28
C GLU A 170 -9.66 4.64 6.49
N LYS A 171 -8.64 4.52 5.64
CA LYS A 171 -7.34 5.18 5.83
C LYS A 171 -6.99 6.19 4.73
N GLY A 172 -7.66 6.17 3.60
CA GLY A 172 -7.30 7.00 2.45
C GLY A 172 -5.95 6.59 1.80
N ILE A 173 -5.46 5.37 2.11
CA ILE A 173 -4.21 4.83 1.61
C ILE A 173 -4.45 4.11 0.29
N GLN A 174 -3.71 4.45 -0.75
CA GLN A 174 -3.77 3.77 -2.03
C GLN A 174 -2.88 2.54 -2.04
N LEU A 175 -3.48 1.37 -2.35
CA LEU A 175 -2.73 0.14 -2.61
C LEU A 175 -2.23 0.15 -4.06
N CYS A 176 -0.94 -0.19 -4.24
CA CYS A 176 -0.32 -0.43 -5.53
C CYS A 176 0.30 -1.82 -5.58
N LEU A 177 0.27 -2.47 -6.73
CA LEU A 177 0.92 -3.76 -6.96
C LEU A 177 2.10 -3.57 -7.90
N SER A 178 3.22 -4.19 -7.59
CA SER A 178 4.38 -4.18 -8.47
C SER A 178 4.80 -5.59 -8.88
N ASN A 179 5.19 -5.72 -10.14
CA ASN A 179 5.82 -6.90 -10.71
C ASN A 179 5.05 -8.22 -10.47
N PRO A 180 3.72 -8.26 -10.68
CA PRO A 180 2.97 -9.51 -10.52
C PRO A 180 3.39 -10.53 -11.57
N ASN A 181 3.68 -11.76 -11.13
CA ASN A 181 3.96 -12.87 -12.03
C ASN A 181 2.78 -13.09 -13.01
N PRO A 182 2.99 -13.49 -14.27
CA PRO A 182 1.91 -13.69 -15.24
C PRO A 182 0.77 -14.60 -14.76
N ARG A 183 1.09 -15.63 -13.96
CA ARG A 183 0.06 -16.52 -13.36
C ARG A 183 -0.78 -15.79 -12.31
N VAL A 184 -0.16 -14.93 -11.53
CA VAL A 184 -0.82 -14.10 -10.54
C VAL A 184 -1.67 -13.05 -11.24
N MET A 185 -1.10 -12.33 -12.21
CA MET A 185 -1.80 -11.31 -13.01
C MET A 185 -3.05 -11.85 -13.68
N MET A 186 -2.97 -13.06 -14.27
CA MET A 186 -4.13 -13.70 -14.89
C MET A 186 -5.27 -13.96 -13.89
N LYS A 187 -4.95 -14.29 -12.63
CA LYS A 187 -5.96 -14.47 -11.58
C LYS A 187 -6.54 -13.16 -11.09
N LEU A 188 -5.72 -12.11 -10.95
CA LEU A 188 -6.16 -10.76 -10.60
C LEU A 188 -7.15 -10.21 -11.65
N VAL A 189 -6.86 -10.41 -12.95
CA VAL A 189 -7.78 -10.04 -14.04
C VAL A 189 -9.08 -10.85 -13.98
N LYS A 190 -8.99 -12.18 -13.82
CA LYS A 190 -10.18 -13.05 -13.79
C LYS A 190 -11.09 -12.80 -12.58
N SER A 191 -10.56 -12.32 -11.47
CA SER A 191 -11.33 -12.00 -10.28
C SER A 191 -12.01 -10.61 -10.33
N GLY A 192 -11.72 -9.79 -11.35
CA GLY A 192 -12.18 -8.40 -11.43
C GLY A 192 -11.40 -7.43 -10.52
N PHE A 193 -10.38 -7.92 -9.80
CA PHE A 193 -9.62 -7.08 -8.87
C PHE A 193 -8.80 -5.99 -9.57
N VAL A 194 -8.39 -6.24 -10.82
CA VAL A 194 -7.66 -5.23 -11.63
C VAL A 194 -8.55 -4.03 -11.94
N GLU A 195 -9.82 -4.26 -12.19
CA GLU A 195 -10.82 -3.20 -12.44
C GLU A 195 -11.14 -2.43 -11.16
N GLU A 196 -11.21 -3.11 -10.03
CA GLU A 196 -11.48 -2.53 -8.71
C GLU A 196 -10.30 -1.68 -8.20
N LEU A 197 -9.09 -2.19 -8.31
CA LEU A 197 -7.85 -1.50 -7.93
C LEU A 197 -7.54 -0.31 -8.87
N GLY A 198 -7.85 -0.46 -10.14
CA GLY A 198 -7.42 0.41 -11.24
C GLY A 198 -6.12 -0.07 -11.89
N ARG A 199 -6.11 -0.11 -13.22
CA ARG A 199 -4.94 -0.58 -13.99
C ARG A 199 -3.70 0.27 -13.78
N ASP A 200 -3.88 1.55 -13.51
CA ASP A 200 -2.82 2.53 -13.29
C ASP A 200 -2.06 2.31 -11.96
N HIS A 201 -2.58 1.42 -11.09
CA HIS A 201 -1.95 1.05 -9.83
C HIS A 201 -1.23 -0.32 -9.88
N ILE A 202 -1.06 -0.88 -11.10
CA ILE A 202 -0.36 -2.15 -11.31
C ILE A 202 0.85 -1.92 -12.22
N PHE A 203 2.04 -2.09 -11.67
CA PHE A 203 3.30 -1.74 -12.32
C PHE A 203 4.11 -2.98 -12.67
N VAL A 204 4.86 -2.90 -13.75
CA VAL A 204 5.80 -3.95 -14.19
C VAL A 204 7.09 -3.91 -13.37
N SER A 205 7.45 -2.74 -12.85
CA SER A 205 8.65 -2.51 -12.06
C SER A 205 8.31 -1.86 -10.72
N LEU A 206 9.03 -2.25 -9.66
CA LEU A 206 8.91 -1.60 -8.36
C LEU A 206 9.36 -0.13 -8.42
N HIS A 207 10.34 0.17 -9.25
CA HIS A 207 10.84 1.53 -9.44
C HIS A 207 9.78 2.46 -10.04
N ASP A 208 9.07 1.97 -11.07
CA ASP A 208 7.99 2.73 -11.70
C ASP A 208 6.83 2.97 -10.73
N ALA A 209 6.51 1.98 -9.91
CA ALA A 209 5.51 2.13 -8.85
C ALA A 209 5.88 3.22 -7.84
N VAL A 210 7.15 3.27 -7.42
CA VAL A 210 7.64 4.30 -6.49
C VAL A 210 7.60 5.68 -7.12
N HIS A 211 8.05 5.82 -8.37
CA HIS A 211 8.00 7.11 -9.09
C HIS A 211 6.57 7.62 -9.24
N TYR A 212 5.66 6.74 -9.63
CA TYR A 212 4.23 7.08 -9.71
C TYR A 212 3.71 7.60 -8.35
N CYS A 213 4.05 6.93 -7.25
CA CYS A 213 3.60 7.36 -5.92
C CYS A 213 4.21 8.70 -5.52
N LEU A 214 5.49 8.95 -5.81
CA LEU A 214 6.16 10.22 -5.53
C LEU A 214 5.50 11.36 -6.32
N ASP A 215 5.30 11.19 -7.63
CA ASP A 215 4.66 12.20 -8.48
C ASP A 215 3.23 12.55 -8.01
N HIS A 216 2.49 11.54 -7.48
CA HIS A 216 1.13 11.75 -6.98
C HIS A 216 1.08 12.28 -5.53
N MET A 217 2.14 12.14 -4.77
CA MET A 217 2.28 12.80 -3.46
C MET A 217 2.39 14.30 -3.64
N ASP A 218 3.29 14.74 -4.49
CA ASP A 218 3.50 16.17 -4.77
C ASP A 218 2.24 16.84 -5.36
N ALA A 219 1.55 16.16 -6.27
CA ALA A 219 0.30 16.65 -6.86
C ALA A 219 -0.84 16.78 -5.82
N LYS A 220 -1.00 15.80 -4.94
CA LYS A 220 -2.00 15.86 -3.85
C LYS A 220 -1.67 16.92 -2.80
N GLU A 221 -0.42 17.20 -2.55
CA GLU A 221 -0.02 18.30 -1.68
C GLU A 221 -0.40 19.64 -2.27
N MET A 222 -0.18 19.80 -3.57
CA MET A 222 -0.58 21.01 -4.30
C MET A 222 -2.10 21.20 -4.32
N GLU A 223 -2.88 20.13 -4.59
CA GLU A 223 -4.35 20.16 -4.56
C GLU A 223 -4.92 20.48 -3.16
N ARG A 224 -4.32 19.93 -2.10
CA ARG A 224 -4.67 20.28 -0.72
C ARG A 224 -4.36 21.72 -0.36
N HIS A 225 -3.21 22.22 -0.81
CA HIS A 225 -2.82 23.61 -0.59
C HIS A 225 -3.79 24.58 -1.28
N GLU A 226 -4.17 24.29 -2.53
CA GLU A 226 -5.15 25.05 -3.30
C GLU A 226 -6.54 25.01 -2.64
N SER A 227 -6.98 23.84 -2.21
CA SER A 227 -8.27 23.67 -1.50
C SER A 227 -8.30 24.45 -0.16
N ARG A 228 -7.19 24.50 0.57
CA ARG A 228 -7.07 25.29 1.81
C ARG A 228 -7.09 26.80 1.54
N LEU A 229 -6.44 27.26 0.46
CA LEU A 229 -6.48 28.66 0.05
C LEU A 229 -7.91 29.07 -0.32
N LEU A 230 -8.62 28.22 -1.08
CA LEU A 230 -10.02 28.46 -1.44
C LEU A 230 -10.95 28.50 -0.21
N MET A 231 -10.75 27.65 0.78
CA MET A 231 -11.50 27.68 2.04
C MET A 231 -11.22 28.97 2.83
N LYS A 232 -9.97 29.42 2.93
CA LYS A 232 -9.63 30.68 3.60
C LYS A 232 -10.23 31.89 2.90
N VAL A 233 -10.24 31.92 1.56
CA VAL A 233 -10.87 32.99 0.80
C VAL A 233 -12.40 33.00 1.01
N ALA A 234 -13.02 31.83 1.15
CA ALA A 234 -14.47 31.73 1.44
C ALA A 234 -14.84 32.15 2.89
N GLU A 235 -13.92 32.02 3.85
CA GLU A 235 -14.12 32.49 5.24
C GLU A 235 -13.89 33.99 5.38
N ASP A 236 -13.06 34.62 4.55
CA ASP A 236 -12.76 36.05 4.55
C ASP A 236 -13.77 36.91 3.76
N GLU A 237 -14.73 36.31 3.01
CA GLU A 237 -15.82 37.05 2.40
C GLU A 237 -16.86 37.42 3.47
N PRO A 238 -17.07 38.72 3.77
CA PRO A 238 -18.09 39.13 4.72
C PRO A 238 -19.47 38.77 4.15
N LEU A 239 -20.24 38.02 4.90
CA LEU A 239 -21.65 37.72 4.62
C LEU A 239 -22.39 39.00 4.19
N PRO A 240 -23.06 39.03 3.05
CA PRO A 240 -23.84 40.19 2.66
C PRO A 240 -24.91 40.45 3.71
N MET A 241 -24.80 41.57 4.37
CA MET A 241 -25.80 42.10 5.31
C MET A 241 -27.15 42.08 4.64
N SER A 242 -28.09 41.33 5.19
CA SER A 242 -29.48 41.30 4.81
C SER A 242 -30.08 42.72 4.77
N ALA A 243 -30.28 43.21 3.58
CA ALA A 243 -31.19 44.32 3.37
C ALA A 243 -32.63 43.80 3.32
N SER A 244 -33.35 44.01 4.36
CA SER A 244 -34.82 43.88 4.44
C SER A 244 -35.48 44.94 3.55
N THR A 245 -36.59 44.54 2.98
CA THR A 245 -37.73 45.39 2.58
C THR A 245 -37.97 45.51 1.06
N GLY A 246 -38.94 44.75 0.61
CA GLY A 246 -40.15 45.14 -0.11
C GLY A 246 -39.98 45.78 -1.47
N ALA A 247 -40.40 45.06 -2.48
CA ALA A 247 -41.36 45.56 -3.50
C ALA A 247 -41.70 44.42 -4.47
N ILE A 248 -42.99 44.18 -4.51
CA ILE A 248 -43.70 43.44 -5.55
C ILE A 248 -43.62 44.23 -6.84
N ALA A 249 -43.12 43.61 -7.91
CA ALA A 249 -43.44 44.03 -9.27
C ALA A 249 -43.35 42.86 -10.24
N THR A 250 -44.45 42.61 -10.79
CA THR A 250 -44.96 41.88 -11.92
C THR A 250 -44.03 41.67 -13.13
N MET A 251 -44.04 40.43 -13.58
CA MET A 251 -44.32 39.91 -14.95
C MET A 251 -43.71 40.63 -16.17
N SER A 252 -43.20 39.77 -17.02
CA SER A 252 -42.97 39.88 -18.48
C SER A 252 -41.55 40.32 -18.89
N ASP A 253 -40.82 39.38 -19.46
CA ASP A 253 -40.34 39.35 -20.82
C ASP A 253 -39.24 38.31 -20.99
N VAL A 254 -39.62 37.25 -21.68
CA VAL A 254 -38.73 36.26 -22.28
C VAL A 254 -38.40 36.80 -23.68
N PRO A 255 -37.16 36.79 -24.10
CA PRO A 255 -36.84 36.59 -25.51
C PRO A 255 -36.28 35.17 -25.73
N GLN A 256 -37.08 34.37 -26.41
CA GLN A 256 -36.61 33.30 -27.27
C GLN A 256 -35.74 33.87 -28.39
N THR A 257 -34.82 33.04 -28.80
CA THR A 257 -34.01 32.91 -30.02
C THR A 257 -32.54 32.83 -29.70
N ILE A 258 -31.93 31.67 -29.93
CA ILE A 258 -31.36 31.29 -31.21
C ILE A 258 -31.24 29.75 -31.25
N GLU A 259 -32.02 29.17 -32.14
CA GLU A 259 -31.81 27.92 -32.83
C GLU A 259 -30.79 28.13 -33.95
N GLU A 260 -30.15 27.04 -34.39
CA GLU A 260 -29.36 26.87 -35.63
C GLU A 260 -27.90 27.30 -35.65
N ALA A 261 -27.05 26.30 -35.47
CA ALA A 261 -25.98 26.03 -36.44
C ALA A 261 -25.60 24.55 -36.34
N ASP A 262 -26.37 23.83 -37.08
CA ASP A 262 -26.19 22.43 -37.43
C ASP A 262 -25.18 22.27 -38.57
N SER A 263 -24.62 21.07 -38.62
CA SER A 263 -24.13 20.36 -39.80
C SER A 263 -22.79 20.80 -40.39
N ASN A 264 -21.99 19.80 -40.40
CA ASN A 264 -20.95 19.40 -41.38
C ASN A 264 -19.53 19.23 -40.79
N MET A 265 -19.22 17.98 -40.51
CA MET A 265 -17.98 17.37 -40.99
C MET A 265 -18.02 15.84 -40.79
N GLU A 266 -18.68 15.18 -41.74
CA GLU A 266 -18.29 13.81 -42.11
C GLU A 266 -16.99 13.90 -42.94
N LEU A 267 -16.00 13.13 -42.55
CA LEU A 267 -14.89 12.58 -43.34
C LEU A 267 -14.32 11.46 -42.48
N GLY A 268 -14.55 10.14 -42.75
CA GLY A 268 -14.00 9.46 -43.87
C GLY A 268 -12.65 8.91 -43.49
N PHE A 269 -12.59 7.73 -42.74
CA PHE A 269 -11.40 6.91 -42.74
C PHE A 269 -11.77 5.51 -43.21
N ASN A 270 -11.29 5.24 -44.41
CA ASN A 270 -11.30 3.97 -45.11
C ASN A 270 -10.24 3.06 -44.54
N VAL A 271 -10.61 1.77 -44.45
CA VAL A 271 -9.78 0.64 -44.14
C VAL A 271 -8.99 0.24 -45.37
N ASP A 272 -7.70 -0.02 -45.19
CA ASP A 272 -6.94 -1.08 -45.85
C ASP A 272 -5.95 -1.69 -44.84
#